data_aa71be502bc7d7bca611a2a163849e48
#
_entry.id   aa71be502bc7d7bca611a2a163849e48
#
_cell.length_a   1.000
_cell.length_b   1.000
_cell.length_c   1.000
_cell.angle_alpha   90.00
_cell.angle_beta   90.00
_cell.angle_gamma   90.00
#
_symmetry.space_group_name_H-M   'P 1'
#
loop_
_entity.id
_entity.type
_entity.pdbx_description
1 polymer ?
#
loop_
_entity_poly.entity_id
_entity_poly.type
_entity_poly.pdbx_seq_one_letter_code
_entity_poly.pdbx_strand_id
1 'polypeptide(L)'
;MIYLALFFAVFVGYGVALLLKEKNAQLLSLPLAFSGAFLLAVTLFELLPEVYQSTNEYVGPFIMIGILLQICLEFLSKGAEHGHIHIHANQKSFPWLLFISLSIHALFEGFPITGHSSMFIGVLVHKIPIAMILSFFFIKAKYPLVTILSFLFLFASMTPLGSWLSLNSPEVMVFKDELNAISIGIFLHVSTTILFESSKDHKFNLAKLSTIIAAIVIAYFI
;
A
#
# COMPACT_ATOMS: atom_id res chain seq x y z
N MET A 1 11.27 -16.96 -1.41
CA MET A 1 10.10 -16.87 -2.32
C MET A 1 9.24 -15.64 -2.04
N ILE A 2 8.97 -15.27 -0.79
CA ILE A 2 8.16 -14.11 -0.38
C ILE A 2 8.64 -12.80 -1.03
N TYR A 3 9.93 -12.48 -0.96
CA TYR A 3 10.51 -11.26 -1.54
C TYR A 3 10.29 -11.13 -3.05
N LEU A 4 10.42 -12.25 -3.77
CA LEU A 4 10.18 -12.26 -5.21
C LEU A 4 8.71 -12.03 -5.54
N ALA A 5 7.78 -12.61 -4.79
CA ALA A 5 6.36 -12.41 -5.00
C ALA A 5 5.97 -10.92 -4.79
N LEU A 6 6.45 -10.29 -3.71
CA LEU A 6 6.22 -8.86 -3.44
C LEU A 6 6.82 -7.95 -4.53
N PHE A 7 8.01 -8.28 -4.98
CA PHE A 7 8.67 -7.55 -6.07
C PHE A 7 7.89 -7.67 -7.38
N PHE A 8 7.55 -8.89 -7.79
CA PHE A 8 6.86 -9.09 -9.07
C PHE A 8 5.39 -8.65 -9.05
N ALA A 9 4.74 -8.53 -7.88
CA ALA A 9 3.37 -8.00 -7.79
C ALA A 9 3.24 -6.60 -8.43
N VAL A 10 4.26 -5.75 -8.30
CA VAL A 10 4.30 -4.42 -8.93
C VAL A 10 4.31 -4.54 -10.45
N PHE A 11 5.09 -5.46 -11.00
CA PHE A 11 5.16 -5.67 -12.45
C PHE A 11 3.92 -6.37 -12.99
N VAL A 12 3.26 -7.22 -12.20
CA VAL A 12 1.93 -7.76 -12.53
C VAL A 12 0.92 -6.62 -12.65
N GLY A 13 0.89 -5.68 -11.68
CA GLY A 13 0.05 -4.50 -11.72
C GLY A 13 0.33 -3.63 -12.96
N TYR A 14 1.60 -3.41 -13.30
CA TYR A 14 2.00 -2.70 -14.52
C TYR A 14 1.50 -3.42 -15.79
N GLY A 15 1.70 -4.74 -15.88
CA GLY A 15 1.24 -5.54 -17.02
C GLY A 15 -0.28 -5.50 -17.19
N VAL A 16 -1.03 -5.61 -16.07
CA VAL A 16 -2.50 -5.48 -16.10
C VAL A 16 -2.92 -4.08 -16.55
N ALA A 17 -2.24 -3.03 -16.10
CA ALA A 17 -2.53 -1.65 -16.54
C ALA A 17 -2.32 -1.47 -18.06
N LEU A 18 -1.28 -2.08 -18.64
CA LEU A 18 -1.04 -2.06 -20.08
C LEU A 18 -2.17 -2.76 -20.87
N LEU A 19 -2.69 -3.88 -20.34
CA LEU A 19 -3.75 -4.66 -20.99
C LEU A 19 -5.11 -3.96 -20.92
N LEU A 20 -5.45 -3.34 -19.78
CA LEU A 20 -6.77 -2.72 -19.54
C LEU A 20 -6.98 -1.42 -20.30
N LYS A 21 -5.92 -0.74 -20.75
CA LYS A 21 -5.96 0.59 -21.35
C LYS A 21 -6.71 1.63 -20.50
N GLU A 22 -6.38 2.90 -20.64
CA GLU A 22 -6.84 4.02 -19.80
C GLU A 22 -8.38 4.19 -19.69
N LYS A 23 -9.13 3.65 -20.66
CA LYS A 23 -10.61 3.79 -20.69
C LYS A 23 -11.35 3.06 -19.55
N ASN A 24 -10.70 2.15 -18.86
CA ASN A 24 -11.31 1.28 -17.85
C ASN A 24 -10.83 1.59 -16.40
N ALA A 25 -10.36 2.80 -16.12
CA ALA A 25 -9.96 3.21 -14.76
C ALA A 25 -11.08 3.02 -13.70
N GLN A 26 -12.35 3.03 -14.13
CA GLN A 26 -13.49 2.71 -13.26
C GLN A 26 -13.47 1.26 -12.74
N LEU A 27 -12.83 0.34 -13.48
CA LEU A 27 -12.67 -1.05 -13.05
C LEU A 27 -11.72 -1.20 -11.86
N LEU A 28 -10.91 -0.17 -11.56
CA LEU A 28 -10.00 -0.18 -10.41
C LEU A 28 -10.70 0.01 -9.06
N SER A 29 -11.90 0.56 -9.05
CA SER A 29 -12.60 0.89 -7.80
C SER A 29 -12.91 -0.34 -6.94
N LEU A 30 -13.28 -1.47 -7.55
CA LEU A 30 -13.56 -2.72 -6.82
C LEU A 30 -12.29 -3.43 -6.34
N PRO A 31 -11.25 -3.66 -7.16
CA PRO A 31 -9.97 -4.18 -6.68
C PRO A 31 -9.33 -3.32 -5.58
N LEU A 32 -9.43 -2.00 -5.69
CA LEU A 32 -8.92 -1.08 -4.70
C LEU A 32 -9.72 -1.18 -3.38
N ALA A 33 -11.06 -1.20 -3.46
CA ALA A 33 -11.91 -1.38 -2.29
C ALA A 33 -11.69 -2.74 -1.62
N PHE A 34 -11.51 -3.82 -2.42
CA PHE A 34 -11.17 -5.14 -1.92
C PHE A 34 -9.85 -5.12 -1.15
N SER A 35 -8.79 -4.59 -1.78
CA SER A 35 -7.45 -4.57 -1.19
C SER A 35 -7.37 -3.72 0.08
N GLY A 36 -8.04 -2.56 0.10
CA GLY A 36 -8.12 -1.71 1.29
C GLY A 36 -8.87 -2.39 2.43
N ALA A 37 -10.03 -3.00 2.15
CA ALA A 37 -10.81 -3.72 3.16
C ALA A 37 -10.08 -4.96 3.70
N PHE A 38 -9.39 -5.69 2.82
CA PHE A 38 -8.61 -6.86 3.19
C PHE A 38 -7.43 -6.48 4.09
N LEU A 39 -6.66 -5.46 3.68
CA LEU A 39 -5.53 -4.96 4.46
C LEU A 39 -5.97 -4.43 5.84
N LEU A 40 -7.10 -3.69 5.88
CA LEU A 40 -7.69 -3.22 7.14
C LEU A 40 -8.05 -4.38 8.05
N ALA A 41 -8.73 -5.40 7.51
CA ALA A 41 -9.18 -6.56 8.27
C ALA A 41 -7.99 -7.35 8.87
N VAL A 42 -6.96 -7.66 8.07
CA VAL A 42 -5.76 -8.35 8.56
C VAL A 42 -5.03 -7.51 9.60
N THR A 43 -4.94 -6.19 9.40
CA THR A 43 -4.32 -5.28 10.38
C THR A 43 -5.05 -5.33 11.72
N LEU A 44 -6.40 -5.32 11.70
CA LEU A 44 -7.22 -5.32 12.93
C LEU A 44 -7.31 -6.70 13.58
N PHE A 45 -7.32 -7.78 12.81
CA PHE A 45 -7.51 -9.13 13.35
C PHE A 45 -6.23 -9.76 13.87
N GLU A 46 -5.07 -9.42 13.29
CA GLU A 46 -3.80 -10.06 13.61
C GLU A 46 -2.76 -9.09 14.16
N LEU A 47 -2.39 -8.08 13.36
CA LEU A 47 -1.24 -7.25 13.68
C LEU A 47 -1.49 -6.36 14.91
N LEU A 48 -2.66 -5.73 14.99
CA LEU A 48 -3.02 -4.87 16.12
C LEU A 48 -3.10 -5.63 17.44
N PRO A 49 -3.79 -6.80 17.54
CA PRO A 49 -3.80 -7.59 18.78
C PRO A 49 -2.40 -8.07 19.21
N GLU A 50 -1.54 -8.47 18.25
CA GLU A 50 -0.18 -8.91 18.57
C GLU A 50 0.65 -7.81 19.20
N VAL A 51 0.67 -6.61 18.59
CA VAL A 51 1.47 -5.49 19.10
C VAL A 51 1.00 -5.03 20.48
N TYR A 52 -0.30 -5.12 20.76
CA TYR A 52 -0.84 -4.82 22.12
C TYR A 52 -0.60 -5.93 23.16
N GLN A 53 -0.18 -7.13 22.75
CA GLN A 53 0.29 -8.17 23.68
C GLN A 53 1.75 -7.97 24.11
N SER A 54 2.49 -7.10 23.43
CA SER A 54 3.84 -6.72 23.84
C SER A 54 3.80 -5.92 25.15
N THR A 55 4.91 -5.93 25.88
CA THR A 55 5.05 -5.13 27.12
C THR A 55 5.35 -3.66 26.87
N ASN A 56 5.33 -3.22 25.61
CA ASN A 56 5.64 -1.86 25.23
C ASN A 56 4.46 -0.92 25.52
N GLU A 57 4.61 -0.04 26.49
CA GLU A 57 3.56 0.94 26.87
C GLU A 57 3.33 2.04 25.81
N TYR A 58 4.22 2.16 24.83
CA TYR A 58 4.18 3.22 23.81
C TYR A 58 3.54 2.78 22.48
N VAL A 59 2.89 1.63 22.41
CA VAL A 59 2.22 1.11 21.20
C VAL A 59 1.26 2.16 20.61
N GLY A 60 0.35 2.71 21.42
CA GLY A 60 -0.61 3.72 20.97
C GLY A 60 0.03 4.96 20.35
N PRO A 61 0.99 5.62 21.05
CA PRO A 61 1.80 6.70 20.49
C PRO A 61 2.48 6.36 19.16
N PHE A 62 3.07 5.18 19.00
CA PHE A 62 3.72 4.79 17.74
C PHE A 62 2.71 4.55 16.61
N ILE A 63 1.51 4.02 16.89
CA ILE A 63 0.41 3.95 15.91
C ILE A 63 0.04 5.36 15.44
N MET A 64 -0.09 6.32 16.35
CA MET A 64 -0.39 7.72 16.01
C MET A 64 0.72 8.36 15.16
N ILE A 65 1.99 8.07 15.47
CA ILE A 65 3.12 8.49 14.63
C ILE A 65 2.99 7.92 13.22
N GLY A 66 2.59 6.65 13.08
CA GLY A 66 2.36 6.00 11.78
C GLY A 66 1.26 6.69 10.96
N ILE A 67 0.13 7.03 11.61
CA ILE A 67 -0.96 7.79 10.97
C ILE A 67 -0.46 9.16 10.51
N LEU A 68 0.23 9.90 11.37
CA LEU A 68 0.76 11.23 11.04
C LEU A 68 1.81 11.17 9.93
N LEU A 69 2.70 10.16 10.00
CA LEU A 69 3.68 9.92 8.94
C LEU A 69 2.98 9.72 7.60
N GLN A 70 1.96 8.85 7.56
CA GLN A 70 1.24 8.57 6.32
C GLN A 70 0.49 9.79 5.79
N ILE A 71 -0.11 10.60 6.64
CA ILE A 71 -0.71 11.89 6.24
C ILE A 71 0.34 12.79 5.57
N CYS A 72 1.54 12.89 6.16
CA CYS A 72 2.64 13.66 5.57
C CYS A 72 3.09 13.08 4.22
N LEU A 73 3.21 11.75 4.12
CA LEU A 73 3.60 11.08 2.88
C LEU A 73 2.55 11.30 1.78
N GLU A 74 1.26 11.21 2.12
CA GLU A 74 0.15 11.47 1.20
C GLU A 74 0.14 12.92 0.71
N PHE A 75 0.39 13.89 1.60
CA PHE A 75 0.54 15.28 1.22
C PHE A 75 1.69 15.48 0.21
N LEU A 76 2.83 14.81 0.40
CA LEU A 76 3.98 14.86 -0.50
C LEU A 76 3.70 14.16 -1.84
N SER A 77 2.99 13.04 -1.83
CA SER A 77 2.60 12.29 -3.03
C SER A 77 1.38 12.89 -3.75
N LYS A 78 0.72 13.90 -3.15
CA LYS A 78 -0.53 14.51 -3.65
C LYS A 78 -1.66 13.50 -3.87
N GLY A 79 -1.80 12.54 -2.97
CA GLY A 79 -2.85 11.52 -3.02
C GLY A 79 -2.69 10.49 -4.13
N ALA A 80 -1.46 10.27 -4.60
CA ALA A 80 -1.18 9.31 -5.67
C ALA A 80 -1.61 7.88 -5.33
N GLU A 81 -1.59 7.51 -4.06
CA GLU A 81 -1.95 6.19 -3.54
C GLU A 81 -3.45 5.91 -3.66
N HIS A 82 -4.28 6.94 -3.78
CA HIS A 82 -5.75 6.84 -3.86
C HIS A 82 -6.30 7.16 -5.24
N GLY A 83 -5.42 7.36 -6.24
CA GLY A 83 -5.82 7.64 -7.62
C GLY A 83 -6.13 9.11 -7.91
N HIS A 84 -5.95 10.03 -6.95
CA HIS A 84 -6.11 11.48 -7.14
C HIS A 84 -4.82 12.12 -7.65
N ILE A 85 -4.37 11.75 -8.83
CA ILE A 85 -3.14 12.30 -9.36
C ILE A 85 -3.44 13.50 -10.27
N HIS A 86 -3.06 14.70 -9.82
CA HIS A 86 -3.08 15.90 -10.66
C HIS A 86 -1.92 15.86 -11.65
N ILE A 87 -2.25 15.61 -12.92
CA ILE A 87 -1.27 15.54 -14.00
C ILE A 87 -0.90 16.96 -14.42
N HIS A 88 0.32 17.38 -14.12
CA HIS A 88 0.93 18.49 -14.84
C HIS A 88 1.55 17.93 -16.13
N ALA A 89 0.84 18.12 -17.26
CA ALA A 89 1.35 17.76 -18.57
C ALA A 89 2.70 18.48 -18.82
N ASN A 90 3.78 17.73 -19.12
CA ASN A 90 5.13 18.15 -19.43
C ASN A 90 6.22 18.05 -18.35
N GLN A 91 6.02 17.38 -17.21
CA GLN A 91 7.16 17.06 -16.36
C GLN A 91 7.96 15.87 -16.95
N LYS A 92 9.12 16.19 -17.55
CA LYS A 92 10.06 15.17 -18.07
C LYS A 92 11.04 14.68 -17.00
N SER A 93 11.11 15.33 -15.85
CA SER A 93 12.00 14.97 -14.74
C SER A 93 11.42 13.83 -13.89
N PHE A 94 12.32 13.05 -13.29
CA PHE A 94 11.92 11.97 -12.35
C PHE A 94 11.11 12.55 -11.19
N PRO A 95 9.95 11.96 -10.82
CA PRO A 95 9.05 12.51 -9.80
C PRO A 95 9.52 12.16 -8.38
N TRP A 96 10.58 12.82 -7.91
CA TRP A 96 11.27 12.50 -6.66
C TRP A 96 10.37 12.52 -5.41
N LEU A 97 9.47 13.51 -5.29
CA LEU A 97 8.59 13.59 -4.11
C LEU A 97 7.63 12.41 -4.05
N LEU A 98 7.04 12.05 -5.18
CA LEU A 98 6.20 10.87 -5.31
C LEU A 98 6.99 9.59 -5.00
N PHE A 99 8.21 9.50 -5.53
CA PHE A 99 9.08 8.34 -5.32
C PHE A 99 9.46 8.16 -3.85
N ILE A 100 9.93 9.21 -3.19
CA ILE A 100 10.36 9.16 -1.78
C ILE A 100 9.17 8.81 -0.89
N SER A 101 8.02 9.46 -1.10
CA SER A 101 6.80 9.21 -0.34
C SER A 101 6.37 7.74 -0.42
N LEU A 102 6.19 7.23 -1.64
CA LEU A 102 5.78 5.84 -1.86
C LEU A 102 6.85 4.83 -1.44
N SER A 103 8.13 5.19 -1.52
CA SER A 103 9.23 4.30 -1.09
C SER A 103 9.25 4.14 0.43
N ILE A 104 9.06 5.23 1.18
CA ILE A 104 8.97 5.17 2.65
C ILE A 104 7.75 4.34 3.05
N HIS A 105 6.58 4.62 2.48
CA HIS A 105 5.37 3.83 2.70
C HIS A 105 5.61 2.33 2.45
N ALA A 106 6.14 1.98 1.27
CA ALA A 106 6.41 0.60 0.89
C ALA A 106 7.47 -0.09 1.76
N LEU A 107 8.42 0.66 2.31
CA LEU A 107 9.39 0.14 3.27
C LEU A 107 8.72 -0.30 4.57
N PHE A 108 7.83 0.56 5.12
CA PHE A 108 7.07 0.25 6.33
C PHE A 108 6.08 -0.91 6.14
N GLU A 109 5.50 -1.06 4.95
CA GLU A 109 4.68 -2.25 4.63
C GLU A 109 5.48 -3.55 4.82
N GLY A 110 6.79 -3.51 4.63
CA GLY A 110 7.67 -4.67 4.71
C GLY A 110 7.92 -5.20 6.12
N PHE A 111 7.93 -4.33 7.14
CA PHE A 111 8.33 -4.73 8.51
C PHE A 111 7.42 -5.81 9.11
N PRO A 112 6.08 -5.72 9.08
CA PRO A 112 5.20 -6.69 9.73
C PRO A 112 4.98 -8.00 8.93
N ILE A 113 5.49 -8.10 7.70
CA ILE A 113 5.27 -9.30 6.85
C ILE A 113 5.92 -10.53 7.44
N THR A 114 7.01 -10.35 8.19
CA THR A 114 7.79 -11.45 8.74
C THR A 114 7.10 -12.05 9.95
N GLY A 115 6.63 -13.28 9.81
CA GLY A 115 5.90 -14.01 10.85
C GLY A 115 4.40 -14.16 10.57
N HIS A 116 3.82 -13.40 9.62
CA HIS A 116 2.40 -13.41 9.33
C HIS A 116 2.12 -13.71 7.85
N SER A 117 1.58 -14.90 7.57
CA SER A 117 1.21 -15.28 6.19
C SER A 117 0.09 -14.40 5.64
N SER A 118 -0.87 -14.02 6.46
CA SER A 118 -2.00 -13.16 6.12
C SER A 118 -1.57 -11.71 5.84
N MET A 119 -0.62 -11.14 6.61
CA MET A 119 -0.04 -9.82 6.29
C MET A 119 0.69 -9.85 4.95
N PHE A 120 1.45 -10.90 4.66
CA PHE A 120 2.06 -11.08 3.35
C PHE A 120 1.02 -11.04 2.23
N ILE A 121 -0.10 -11.78 2.37
CA ILE A 121 -1.19 -11.79 1.39
C ILE A 121 -1.85 -10.40 1.31
N GLY A 122 -2.08 -9.75 2.44
CA GLY A 122 -2.66 -8.40 2.51
C GLY A 122 -1.86 -7.39 1.71
N VAL A 123 -0.56 -7.33 1.94
CA VAL A 123 0.35 -6.43 1.22
C VAL A 123 0.45 -6.82 -0.25
N LEU A 124 0.53 -8.11 -0.57
CA LEU A 124 0.59 -8.59 -1.95
C LEU A 124 -0.65 -8.16 -2.76
N VAL A 125 -1.84 -8.37 -2.20
CA VAL A 125 -3.12 -8.00 -2.80
C VAL A 125 -3.23 -6.49 -2.96
N HIS A 126 -2.73 -5.71 -1.99
CA HIS A 126 -2.75 -4.26 -2.03
C HIS A 126 -1.79 -3.68 -3.08
N LYS A 127 -0.62 -4.27 -3.27
CA LYS A 127 0.39 -3.79 -4.23
C LYS A 127 -0.07 -3.80 -5.69
N ILE A 128 -0.89 -4.76 -6.07
CA ILE A 128 -1.33 -4.88 -7.47
C ILE A 128 -2.15 -3.66 -7.92
N PRO A 129 -3.27 -3.27 -7.25
CA PRO A 129 -4.04 -2.09 -7.65
C PRO A 129 -3.25 -0.78 -7.51
N ILE A 130 -2.37 -0.64 -6.51
CA ILE A 130 -1.49 0.54 -6.39
C ILE A 130 -0.54 0.64 -7.59
N ALA A 131 0.11 -0.46 -7.95
CA ALA A 131 0.98 -0.48 -9.14
C ALA A 131 0.22 -0.18 -10.43
N MET A 132 -1.05 -0.61 -10.55
CA MET A 132 -1.92 -0.25 -11.68
C MET A 132 -2.20 1.27 -11.72
N ILE A 133 -2.55 1.89 -10.59
CA ILE A 133 -2.77 3.34 -10.49
C ILE A 133 -1.53 4.12 -10.91
N LEU A 134 -0.38 3.76 -10.35
CA LEU A 134 0.90 4.39 -10.69
C LEU A 134 1.22 4.24 -12.18
N SER A 135 0.97 3.05 -12.73
CA SER A 135 1.21 2.78 -14.15
C SER A 135 0.33 3.62 -15.05
N PHE A 136 -0.97 3.75 -14.75
CA PHE A 136 -1.87 4.64 -15.48
C PHE A 136 -1.42 6.10 -15.39
N PHE A 137 -0.99 6.54 -14.22
CA PHE A 137 -0.42 7.89 -14.06
C PHE A 137 0.76 8.12 -14.99
N PHE A 138 1.77 7.24 -14.96
CA PHE A 138 2.97 7.41 -15.78
C PHE A 138 2.67 7.37 -17.28
N ILE A 139 1.80 6.45 -17.71
CA ILE A 139 1.39 6.32 -19.11
C ILE A 139 0.65 7.59 -19.56
N LYS A 140 -0.30 8.07 -18.77
CA LYS A 140 -1.09 9.28 -19.06
C LYS A 140 -0.23 10.54 -19.09
N ALA A 141 0.70 10.65 -18.15
CA ALA A 141 1.65 11.76 -18.11
C ALA A 141 2.76 11.66 -19.18
N LYS A 142 2.77 10.59 -20.00
CA LYS A 142 3.73 10.35 -21.10
C LYS A 142 5.19 10.34 -20.63
N TYR A 143 5.46 9.74 -19.48
CA TYR A 143 6.83 9.54 -19.02
C TYR A 143 7.58 8.57 -19.94
N PRO A 144 8.91 8.76 -20.12
CA PRO A 144 9.74 7.79 -20.85
C PRO A 144 9.68 6.41 -20.20
N LEU A 145 9.68 5.35 -21.00
CA LEU A 145 9.62 3.97 -20.50
C LEU A 145 10.73 3.66 -19.48
N VAL A 146 11.94 4.19 -19.71
CA VAL A 146 13.07 4.03 -18.78
C VAL A 146 12.73 4.61 -17.40
N THR A 147 12.13 5.80 -17.34
CA THR A 147 11.71 6.43 -16.08
C THR A 147 10.64 5.59 -15.39
N ILE A 148 9.66 5.08 -16.13
CA ILE A 148 8.60 4.21 -15.58
C ILE A 148 9.22 2.96 -14.98
N LEU A 149 10.02 2.23 -15.74
CA LEU A 149 10.61 0.97 -15.30
C LEU A 149 11.58 1.18 -14.13
N SER A 150 12.40 2.24 -14.16
CA SER A 150 13.30 2.57 -13.04
C SER A 150 12.54 2.88 -11.76
N PHE A 151 11.45 3.68 -11.87
CA PHE A 151 10.60 3.99 -10.73
C PHE A 151 9.97 2.72 -10.15
N LEU A 152 9.32 1.90 -10.99
CA LEU A 152 8.64 0.69 -10.56
C LEU A 152 9.62 -0.34 -9.99
N PHE A 153 10.83 -0.46 -10.56
CA PHE A 153 11.87 -1.36 -10.05
C PHE A 153 12.32 -0.97 -8.64
N LEU A 154 12.65 0.31 -8.44
CA LEU A 154 13.08 0.82 -7.14
C LEU A 154 11.93 0.73 -6.11
N PHE A 155 10.73 1.14 -6.49
CA PHE A 155 9.54 1.03 -5.64
C PHE A 155 9.24 -0.43 -5.26
N ALA A 156 9.29 -1.37 -6.22
CA ALA A 156 9.09 -2.79 -5.98
C ALA A 156 10.10 -3.41 -5.01
N SER A 157 11.29 -2.83 -4.92
CA SER A 157 12.36 -3.30 -4.03
C SER A 157 12.16 -2.86 -2.57
N MET A 158 11.36 -1.84 -2.28
CA MET A 158 11.25 -1.24 -0.94
C MET A 158 10.58 -2.16 0.07
N THR A 159 9.48 -2.83 -0.27
CA THR A 159 8.82 -3.77 0.65
C THR A 159 9.65 -5.02 0.94
N PRO A 160 10.28 -5.69 -0.06
CA PRO A 160 11.28 -6.71 0.22
C PRO A 160 12.43 -6.22 1.10
N LEU A 161 12.90 -4.98 0.90
CA LEU A 161 13.96 -4.39 1.72
C LEU A 161 13.51 -4.20 3.17
N GLY A 162 12.32 -3.66 3.42
CA GLY A 162 11.75 -3.53 4.77
C GLY A 162 11.63 -4.86 5.48
N SER A 163 11.11 -5.87 4.78
CA SER A 163 11.00 -7.24 5.30
C SER A 163 12.38 -7.89 5.56
N TRP A 164 13.36 -7.62 4.71
CA TRP A 164 14.72 -8.10 4.91
C TRP A 164 15.39 -7.42 6.11
N LEU A 165 15.23 -6.11 6.27
CA LEU A 165 15.76 -5.35 7.41
C LEU A 165 15.18 -5.83 8.73
N SER A 166 13.88 -6.14 8.78
CA SER A 166 13.23 -6.63 10.01
C SER A 166 13.74 -8.00 10.46
N LEU A 167 14.33 -8.79 9.56
CA LEU A 167 14.87 -10.12 9.87
C LEU A 167 16.39 -10.13 10.10
N ASN A 168 17.13 -9.24 9.43
CA ASN A 168 18.58 -9.38 9.33
C ASN A 168 19.36 -8.22 9.98
N SER A 169 18.68 -7.14 10.41
CA SER A 169 19.34 -6.03 11.11
C SER A 169 19.07 -6.11 12.61
N PRO A 170 20.08 -6.42 13.45
CA PRO A 170 19.92 -6.49 14.90
C PRO A 170 19.39 -5.16 15.48
N GLU A 171 19.81 -4.02 14.92
CA GLU A 171 19.38 -2.70 15.36
C GLU A 171 17.88 -2.50 15.09
N VAL A 172 17.37 -2.98 13.96
CA VAL A 172 15.94 -2.92 13.58
C VAL A 172 15.11 -3.87 14.43
N MET A 173 15.66 -5.07 14.74
CA MET A 173 14.95 -6.07 15.55
C MET A 173 14.68 -5.58 16.98
N VAL A 174 15.53 -4.72 17.54
CA VAL A 174 15.30 -4.10 18.87
C VAL A 174 14.04 -3.24 18.88
N PHE A 175 13.70 -2.60 17.77
CA PHE A 175 12.55 -1.71 17.61
C PHE A 175 11.38 -2.36 16.86
N LYS A 176 11.30 -3.71 16.87
CA LYS A 176 10.28 -4.45 16.09
C LYS A 176 8.87 -4.02 16.44
N ASP A 177 8.54 -3.88 17.73
CA ASP A 177 7.19 -3.54 18.19
C ASP A 177 6.80 -2.10 17.79
N GLU A 178 7.74 -1.16 17.91
CA GLU A 178 7.56 0.23 17.51
C GLU A 178 7.36 0.35 15.99
N LEU A 179 8.18 -0.36 15.20
CA LEU A 179 8.08 -0.35 13.75
C LEU A 179 6.78 -1.01 13.26
N ASN A 180 6.35 -2.09 13.89
CA ASN A 180 5.06 -2.71 13.62
C ASN A 180 3.90 -1.78 14.01
N ALA A 181 3.99 -1.09 15.15
CA ALA A 181 3.00 -0.11 15.56
C ALA A 181 2.89 1.08 14.57
N ILE A 182 4.02 1.59 14.07
CA ILE A 182 4.03 2.61 13.00
C ILE A 182 3.38 2.06 11.74
N SER A 183 3.70 0.82 11.34
CA SER A 183 3.12 0.17 10.15
C SER A 183 1.61 -0.01 10.29
N ILE A 184 1.10 -0.35 11.49
CA ILE A 184 -0.34 -0.37 11.79
C ILE A 184 -0.97 0.99 11.52
N GLY A 185 -0.36 2.07 12.00
CA GLY A 185 -0.85 3.43 11.78
C GLY A 185 -0.95 3.77 10.30
N ILE A 186 0.07 3.42 9.51
CA ILE A 186 0.11 3.59 8.06
C ILE A 186 -1.03 2.78 7.40
N PHE A 187 -1.18 1.51 7.73
CA PHE A 187 -2.23 0.66 7.16
C PHE A 187 -3.64 1.13 7.51
N LEU A 188 -3.88 1.57 8.75
CA LEU A 188 -5.16 2.13 9.17
C LEU A 188 -5.52 3.35 8.34
N HIS A 189 -4.57 4.28 8.15
CA HIS A 189 -4.81 5.48 7.36
C HIS A 189 -5.09 5.13 5.89
N VAL A 190 -4.21 4.40 5.22
CA VAL A 190 -4.34 4.06 3.80
C VAL A 190 -5.62 3.28 3.53
N SER A 191 -5.90 2.25 4.34
CA SER A 191 -7.08 1.42 4.15
C SER A 191 -8.38 2.19 4.31
N THR A 192 -8.48 3.05 5.34
CA THR A 192 -9.67 3.86 5.58
C THR A 192 -9.85 4.92 4.49
N THR A 193 -8.78 5.57 4.07
CA THR A 193 -8.83 6.56 2.96
C THR A 193 -9.32 5.89 1.67
N ILE A 194 -8.78 4.73 1.30
CA ILE A 194 -9.24 3.96 0.13
C ILE A 194 -10.74 3.63 0.22
N LEU A 195 -11.21 3.20 1.40
CA LEU A 195 -12.60 2.81 1.57
C LEU A 195 -13.57 4.00 1.50
N PHE A 196 -13.19 5.15 2.06
CA PHE A 196 -14.06 6.31 2.13
C PHE A 196 -13.98 7.20 0.89
N GLU A 197 -12.80 7.48 0.34
CA GLU A 197 -12.63 8.36 -0.82
C GLU A 197 -13.08 7.73 -2.14
N SER A 198 -13.05 6.41 -2.27
CA SER A 198 -13.51 5.75 -3.50
C SER A 198 -15.03 5.83 -3.72
N SER A 199 -15.77 6.55 -2.87
CA SER A 199 -17.23 6.77 -2.97
C SER A 199 -17.54 8.15 -3.56
N LYS A 200 -17.40 8.31 -4.88
CA LYS A 200 -17.89 9.51 -5.58
C LYS A 200 -19.41 9.61 -5.43
N ASP A 201 -19.91 10.80 -5.06
CA ASP A 201 -21.33 11.18 -4.99
C ASP A 201 -22.17 10.54 -3.87
N HIS A 202 -21.60 9.99 -2.82
CA HIS A 202 -22.33 9.35 -1.70
C HIS A 202 -23.40 8.35 -2.12
N LYS A 203 -23.37 7.86 -3.36
CA LYS A 203 -24.32 6.85 -3.84
C LYS A 203 -23.94 5.49 -3.28
N PHE A 204 -24.91 4.86 -2.62
CA PHE A 204 -24.75 3.49 -2.14
C PHE A 204 -24.48 2.56 -3.32
N ASN A 205 -23.29 1.97 -3.32
CA ASN A 205 -22.87 1.00 -4.35
C ASN A 205 -22.83 -0.40 -3.74
N LEU A 206 -23.87 -1.18 -4.00
CA LEU A 206 -24.01 -2.55 -3.49
C LEU A 206 -22.83 -3.44 -3.92
N ALA A 207 -22.31 -3.29 -5.13
CA ALA A 207 -21.16 -4.04 -5.60
C ALA A 207 -19.91 -3.73 -4.79
N LYS A 208 -19.68 -2.46 -4.44
CA LYS A 208 -18.56 -2.07 -3.57
C LYS A 208 -18.74 -2.62 -2.15
N LEU A 209 -19.95 -2.50 -1.58
CA LEU A 209 -20.22 -3.02 -0.23
C LEU A 209 -20.03 -4.54 -0.18
N SER A 210 -20.55 -5.30 -1.16
CA SER A 210 -20.35 -6.74 -1.22
C SER A 210 -18.88 -7.12 -1.37
N THR A 211 -18.11 -6.34 -2.12
CA THR A 211 -16.66 -6.53 -2.28
C THR A 211 -15.92 -6.32 -0.94
N ILE A 212 -16.28 -5.28 -0.19
CA ILE A 212 -15.72 -5.01 1.14
C ILE A 212 -16.05 -6.15 2.10
N ILE A 213 -17.32 -6.58 2.16
CA ILE A 213 -17.74 -7.70 3.02
C ILE A 213 -16.99 -8.97 2.67
N ALA A 214 -16.88 -9.28 1.36
CA ALA A 214 -16.14 -10.46 0.89
C ALA A 214 -14.66 -10.39 1.31
N ALA A 215 -14.02 -9.23 1.20
CA ALA A 215 -12.63 -9.04 1.61
C ALA A 215 -12.44 -9.30 3.11
N ILE A 216 -13.33 -8.76 3.95
CA ILE A 216 -13.29 -8.94 5.41
C ILE A 216 -13.50 -10.41 5.78
N VAL A 217 -14.49 -11.06 5.17
CA VAL A 217 -14.77 -12.50 5.42
C VAL A 217 -13.58 -13.36 5.02
N ILE A 218 -13.00 -13.12 3.84
CA ILE A 218 -11.82 -13.87 3.38
C ILE A 218 -10.64 -13.64 4.34
N ALA A 219 -10.39 -12.38 4.76
CA ALA A 219 -9.31 -12.07 5.68
C ALA A 219 -9.47 -12.75 7.05
N TYR A 220 -10.71 -12.97 7.49
CA TYR A 220 -10.99 -13.66 8.77
C TYR A 220 -10.67 -15.16 8.73
N PHE A 221 -10.73 -15.81 7.57
CA PHE A 221 -10.52 -17.25 7.43
C PHE A 221 -9.11 -17.64 6.92
N ILE A 222 -8.24 -16.69 6.67
CA ILE A 222 -6.84 -16.93 6.27
C ILE A 222 -5.89 -16.78 7.45
#